data_2d7a92190782a98ef47ca8fbc7ec3929
#
_entry.id   2d7a92190782a98ef47ca8fbc7ec3929
#
_cell.length_a   1.000
_cell.length_b   1.000
_cell.length_c   1.000
_cell.angle_alpha   90.00
_cell.angle_beta   90.00
_cell.angle_gamma   90.00
#
_symmetry.space_group_name_H-M   'P 1'
#
loop_
_entity.id
_entity.type
_entity.pdbx_description
1 polymer ?
#
loop_
_entity_poly.entity_id
_entity_poly.type
_entity_poly.pdbx_seq_one_letter_code
_entity_poly.pdbx_strand_id
1 'polypeptide(L)'
;MPIFRSKTFDLSPASFKLPRMNLFDQVRQVTLIEKIGSVLSWDQETYLPTKSTEYRSSQLSYLAAHAHSLSTSETYLSALGEAEASDPGDNPIHTANLRELRRKSDRSTKIPTELVGRESAAESAAHHAWIDARKKSDFSIFAPHLETLFDFARQKADLWGFSDEPYSALLEAYERNTSAPKIADLLGNLRTHLAPISAAAVGKSISLKPTLPQGQYPIETQQQFNALVAAEIGFDFHAGRIDTTTHPFCTTLGPQDTRITTRYDLNDFTSSLFGIMHEVGHALYEQGLPDDDYGLPSSDSVSLGIHESQSRLWENQVGRSTEFWEKFYPIAQGFFPQLQKFPIESFLHFIHRAEYSPIRVEADEATYDLHIILRFQIERMLLNKEISVAQVPATWNELFKTSFGFLPQDDTHGCLQDIHWSMGGIGYFPTYTLGNINAAQLFQTANSDPTIRSATQKADYSPLLKWLRQNIHAHGAIHDPNDLMKMATGRSPDTSDYLTHLKNRYLT
;
A
#
# COMPACT_ATOMS: atom_id res chain seq x y z
N MET A 1 -39.61 -62.23 20.82
CA MET A 1 -39.47 -60.85 21.23
C MET A 1 -38.29 -60.76 22.21
N PRO A 2 -37.13 -60.25 21.89
CA PRO A 2 -36.08 -59.97 22.86
C PRO A 2 -36.18 -58.49 23.33
N ILE A 3 -36.11 -58.34 24.62
CA ILE A 3 -36.24 -57.12 25.39
C ILE A 3 -34.92 -56.32 25.20
N PHE A 4 -35.01 -55.15 24.54
CA PHE A 4 -33.90 -54.18 24.48
C PHE A 4 -33.73 -53.53 25.88
N ARG A 5 -32.59 -53.81 26.55
CA ARG A 5 -32.13 -53.04 27.70
C ARG A 5 -31.51 -51.72 27.17
N SER A 6 -32.05 -50.60 27.53
CA SER A 6 -31.48 -49.26 27.32
C SER A 6 -30.19 -49.12 28.14
N LYS A 7 -29.05 -49.06 27.50
CA LYS A 7 -27.84 -48.51 28.12
C LYS A 7 -27.99 -47.01 28.21
N THR A 8 -28.18 -46.48 29.41
CA THR A 8 -27.98 -45.07 29.70
C THR A 8 -26.54 -44.70 29.44
N PHE A 9 -26.29 -43.89 28.44
CA PHE A 9 -24.97 -43.23 28.26
C PHE A 9 -24.86 -42.17 29.34
N ASP A 10 -23.85 -42.34 30.20
CA ASP A 10 -23.42 -41.33 31.16
C ASP A 10 -22.79 -40.16 30.40
N LEU A 11 -23.52 -39.03 30.29
CA LEU A 11 -23.08 -37.77 29.70
C LEU A 11 -22.53 -36.85 30.80
N SER A 12 -21.76 -37.37 31.75
CA SER A 12 -20.96 -36.49 32.59
C SER A 12 -19.88 -35.81 31.69
N PRO A 13 -19.74 -34.47 31.73
CA PRO A 13 -18.70 -33.80 30.97
C PRO A 13 -17.35 -34.16 31.55
N ALA A 14 -16.75 -35.24 31.04
CA ALA A 14 -15.31 -35.39 31.17
C ALA A 14 -14.73 -34.12 30.61
N SER A 15 -14.03 -33.34 31.44
CA SER A 15 -13.30 -32.14 31.04
C SER A 15 -12.25 -32.56 30.04
N PHE A 16 -12.63 -32.58 28.76
CA PHE A 16 -11.66 -32.57 27.66
C PHE A 16 -10.97 -31.19 27.76
N LYS A 17 -9.91 -31.09 28.54
CA LYS A 17 -8.93 -30.02 28.38
C LYS A 17 -8.32 -30.28 27.02
N LEU A 18 -8.77 -29.55 26.00
CA LEU A 18 -8.02 -29.43 24.75
C LEU A 18 -6.60 -29.09 25.12
N PRO A 19 -5.58 -29.74 24.52
CA PRO A 19 -4.20 -29.38 24.77
C PRO A 19 -4.06 -27.88 24.55
N ARG A 20 -3.39 -27.18 25.49
CA ARG A 20 -3.15 -25.73 25.40
C ARG A 20 -2.42 -25.49 24.09
N MET A 21 -3.03 -24.75 23.17
CA MET A 21 -2.40 -24.37 21.89
C MET A 21 -1.14 -23.56 22.19
N ASN A 22 -0.03 -23.86 21.49
CA ASN A 22 1.14 -23.02 21.57
C ASN A 22 0.88 -21.62 20.97
N LEU A 23 1.76 -20.65 21.22
CA LEU A 23 1.60 -19.29 20.73
C LEU A 23 1.37 -19.22 19.22
N PHE A 24 2.21 -19.88 18.43
CA PHE A 24 2.16 -19.77 16.98
C PHE A 24 0.89 -20.40 16.38
N ASP A 25 0.34 -21.43 16.99
CA ASP A 25 -0.96 -21.98 16.59
C ASP A 25 -2.09 -21.01 16.87
N GLN A 26 -2.03 -20.27 18.00
CA GLN A 26 -2.99 -19.21 18.30
C GLN A 26 -2.88 -18.06 17.30
N VAL A 27 -1.66 -17.65 16.93
CA VAL A 27 -1.41 -16.62 15.89
C VAL A 27 -2.01 -17.04 14.55
N ARG A 28 -1.73 -18.27 14.09
CA ARG A 28 -2.29 -18.81 12.84
C ARG A 28 -3.81 -18.87 12.86
N GLN A 29 -4.41 -19.15 14.03
CA GLN A 29 -5.88 -19.10 14.17
C GLN A 29 -6.42 -17.69 13.98
N VAL A 30 -5.78 -16.68 14.57
CA VAL A 30 -6.14 -15.27 14.36
C VAL A 30 -6.02 -14.90 12.88
N THR A 31 -4.89 -15.20 12.27
CA THR A 31 -4.65 -14.94 10.84
C THR A 31 -5.68 -15.63 9.96
N LEU A 32 -6.08 -16.87 10.26
CA LEU A 32 -7.12 -17.57 9.49
C LEU A 32 -8.45 -16.81 9.51
N ILE A 33 -8.86 -16.28 10.67
CA ILE A 33 -10.08 -15.47 10.80
C ILE A 33 -9.95 -14.16 10.01
N GLU A 34 -8.82 -13.49 10.09
CA GLU A 34 -8.53 -12.27 9.33
C GLU A 34 -8.58 -12.52 7.82
N LYS A 35 -8.03 -13.64 7.35
CA LYS A 35 -8.05 -14.00 5.93
C LYS A 35 -9.45 -14.40 5.44
N ILE A 36 -10.31 -15.00 6.27
CA ILE A 36 -11.73 -15.15 5.96
C ILE A 36 -12.38 -13.77 5.78
N GLY A 37 -12.07 -12.81 6.65
CA GLY A 37 -12.50 -11.42 6.50
C GLY A 37 -12.00 -10.79 5.19
N SER A 38 -10.76 -11.03 4.80
CA SER A 38 -10.19 -10.54 3.53
C SER A 38 -10.93 -11.09 2.30
N VAL A 39 -11.35 -12.37 2.32
CA VAL A 39 -12.20 -12.95 1.25
C VAL A 39 -13.53 -12.20 1.14
N LEU A 40 -14.16 -11.92 2.28
CA LEU A 40 -15.43 -11.18 2.30
C LEU A 40 -15.25 -9.72 1.86
N SER A 41 -14.15 -9.07 2.23
CA SER A 41 -13.82 -7.72 1.78
C SER A 41 -13.56 -7.67 0.27
N TRP A 42 -12.80 -8.64 -0.25
CA TRP A 42 -12.57 -8.74 -1.69
C TRP A 42 -13.88 -8.94 -2.47
N ASP A 43 -14.77 -9.83 -2.00
CA ASP A 43 -16.09 -10.05 -2.61
C ASP A 43 -16.97 -8.79 -2.53
N GLN A 44 -16.89 -8.03 -1.42
CA GLN A 44 -17.61 -6.77 -1.26
C GLN A 44 -17.26 -5.74 -2.35
N GLU A 45 -15.97 -5.64 -2.69
CA GLU A 45 -15.47 -4.68 -3.66
C GLU A 45 -15.64 -5.14 -5.12
N THR A 46 -15.96 -6.43 -5.34
CA THR A 46 -16.00 -7.02 -6.69
C THR A 46 -17.36 -7.54 -7.11
N TYR A 47 -17.95 -8.47 -6.36
CA TYR A 47 -19.12 -9.24 -6.80
C TYR A 47 -20.35 -9.13 -5.88
N LEU A 48 -20.24 -8.50 -4.72
CA LEU A 48 -21.35 -8.43 -3.77
C LEU A 48 -22.55 -7.70 -4.37
N PRO A 49 -23.75 -8.32 -4.35
CA PRO A 49 -24.98 -7.60 -4.69
C PRO A 49 -25.19 -6.38 -3.77
N THR A 50 -25.51 -5.23 -4.34
CA THR A 50 -25.60 -3.94 -3.61
C THR A 50 -26.57 -3.95 -2.42
N LYS A 51 -27.61 -4.78 -2.47
CA LYS A 51 -28.58 -4.92 -1.36
C LYS A 51 -28.05 -5.72 -0.17
N SER A 52 -26.89 -6.34 -0.29
CA SER A 52 -26.30 -7.20 0.76
C SER A 52 -25.24 -6.47 1.61
N THR A 53 -24.99 -5.20 1.37
CA THR A 53 -23.91 -4.43 2.00
C THR A 53 -24.04 -4.38 3.53
N GLU A 54 -25.24 -4.18 4.07
CA GLU A 54 -25.47 -4.11 5.51
C GLU A 54 -25.16 -5.45 6.23
N TYR A 55 -25.59 -6.57 5.64
CA TYR A 55 -25.29 -7.88 6.20
C TYR A 55 -23.81 -8.24 6.09
N ARG A 56 -23.14 -7.87 4.98
CA ARG A 56 -21.68 -8.03 4.80
C ARG A 56 -20.92 -7.23 5.84
N SER A 57 -21.32 -5.99 6.13
CA SER A 57 -20.71 -5.18 7.19
C SER A 57 -20.79 -5.89 8.54
N SER A 58 -21.94 -6.51 8.85
CA SER A 58 -22.12 -7.30 10.08
C SER A 58 -21.19 -8.52 10.13
N GLN A 59 -20.99 -9.23 9.01
CA GLN A 59 -20.08 -10.37 8.92
C GLN A 59 -18.64 -9.94 9.18
N LEU A 60 -18.18 -8.86 8.52
CA LEU A 60 -16.82 -8.33 8.67
C LEU A 60 -16.58 -7.86 10.11
N SER A 61 -17.53 -7.13 10.70
CA SER A 61 -17.45 -6.66 12.10
C SER A 61 -17.35 -7.82 13.08
N TYR A 62 -18.10 -8.90 12.86
CA TYR A 62 -18.05 -10.10 13.70
C TYR A 62 -16.66 -10.76 13.65
N LEU A 63 -16.11 -10.95 12.44
CA LEU A 63 -14.78 -11.57 12.28
C LEU A 63 -13.68 -10.69 12.88
N ALA A 64 -13.72 -9.38 12.66
CA ALA A 64 -12.75 -8.45 13.23
C ALA A 64 -12.79 -8.46 14.78
N ALA A 65 -13.99 -8.40 15.37
CA ALA A 65 -14.15 -8.48 16.81
C ALA A 65 -13.66 -9.83 17.38
N HIS A 66 -13.91 -10.94 16.65
CA HIS A 66 -13.47 -12.26 17.08
C HIS A 66 -11.94 -12.41 17.01
N ALA A 67 -11.30 -11.98 15.92
CA ALA A 67 -9.84 -11.96 15.79
C ALA A 67 -9.19 -11.11 16.90
N HIS A 68 -9.74 -9.91 17.15
CA HIS A 68 -9.25 -9.04 18.21
C HIS A 68 -9.39 -9.70 19.59
N SER A 69 -10.52 -10.31 19.90
CA SER A 69 -10.75 -10.96 21.21
C SER A 69 -9.76 -12.11 21.46
N LEU A 70 -9.35 -12.84 20.40
CA LEU A 70 -8.36 -13.92 20.50
C LEU A 70 -6.96 -13.36 20.74
N SER A 71 -6.54 -12.36 19.92
CA SER A 71 -5.20 -11.78 19.98
C SER A 71 -4.91 -10.93 21.24
N THR A 72 -5.97 -10.52 21.96
CA THR A 72 -5.87 -9.77 23.24
C THR A 72 -6.24 -10.58 24.47
N SER A 73 -6.54 -11.89 24.30
CA SER A 73 -6.93 -12.77 25.41
C SER A 73 -5.77 -13.00 26.40
N GLU A 74 -6.11 -13.23 27.69
CA GLU A 74 -5.11 -13.64 28.71
C GLU A 74 -4.29 -14.86 28.26
N THR A 75 -4.93 -15.81 27.59
CA THR A 75 -4.27 -17.03 27.09
C THR A 75 -3.21 -16.69 26.06
N TYR A 76 -3.53 -15.79 25.12
CA TYR A 76 -2.59 -15.33 24.10
C TYR A 76 -1.42 -14.53 24.71
N LEU A 77 -1.72 -13.58 25.60
CA LEU A 77 -0.70 -12.73 26.24
C LEU A 77 0.21 -13.54 27.15
N SER A 78 -0.33 -14.55 27.89
CA SER A 78 0.47 -15.48 28.69
C SER A 78 1.38 -16.34 27.81
N ALA A 79 0.85 -16.89 26.69
CA ALA A 79 1.64 -17.68 25.77
C ALA A 79 2.77 -16.86 25.11
N LEU A 80 2.52 -15.57 24.79
CA LEU A 80 3.55 -14.67 24.30
C LEU A 80 4.65 -14.43 25.34
N GLY A 81 4.27 -14.11 26.60
CA GLY A 81 5.24 -13.94 27.69
C GLY A 81 6.05 -15.21 27.99
N GLU A 82 5.44 -16.40 27.95
CA GLU A 82 6.13 -17.69 28.10
C GLU A 82 7.13 -17.93 26.96
N ALA A 83 6.73 -17.61 25.71
CA ALA A 83 7.61 -17.76 24.54
C ALA A 83 8.82 -16.81 24.60
N GLU A 84 8.61 -15.56 25.05
CA GLU A 84 9.69 -14.57 25.23
C GLU A 84 10.67 -14.94 26.36
N ALA A 85 10.17 -15.61 27.42
CA ALA A 85 11.01 -16.08 28.52
C ALA A 85 11.81 -17.34 28.15
N SER A 86 11.47 -18.00 27.07
CA SER A 86 12.18 -19.16 26.54
C SER A 86 13.41 -18.70 25.75
N ASP A 87 14.52 -19.40 25.88
CA ASP A 87 15.69 -19.13 25.04
C ASP A 87 15.37 -19.47 23.56
N PRO A 88 15.35 -18.50 22.64
CA PRO A 88 15.07 -18.77 21.23
C PRO A 88 16.24 -19.49 20.53
N GLY A 89 17.39 -19.67 21.22
CA GLY A 89 18.64 -20.11 20.59
C GLY A 89 19.07 -19.15 19.47
N ASP A 90 19.89 -19.62 18.54
CA ASP A 90 20.35 -18.86 17.38
C ASP A 90 19.31 -18.89 16.22
N ASN A 91 18.00 -18.72 16.52
CA ASN A 91 16.96 -18.71 15.48
C ASN A 91 16.44 -17.28 15.22
N PRO A 92 16.94 -16.59 14.17
CA PRO A 92 16.56 -15.22 13.88
C PRO A 92 15.09 -15.06 13.48
N ILE A 93 14.49 -16.09 12.85
CA ILE A 93 13.07 -16.10 12.46
C ILE A 93 12.19 -16.12 13.71
N HIS A 94 12.51 -16.99 14.67
CA HIS A 94 11.77 -17.08 15.94
C HIS A 94 11.85 -15.76 16.71
N THR A 95 13.04 -15.18 16.82
CA THR A 95 13.26 -13.88 17.48
C THR A 95 12.47 -12.76 16.79
N ALA A 96 12.47 -12.72 15.46
CA ALA A 96 11.72 -11.74 14.69
C ALA A 96 10.21 -11.90 14.89
N ASN A 97 9.69 -13.13 14.87
CA ASN A 97 8.28 -13.41 15.13
C ASN A 97 7.86 -12.90 16.52
N LEU A 98 8.62 -13.22 17.57
CA LEU A 98 8.29 -12.73 18.91
C LEU A 98 8.35 -11.21 19.02
N ARG A 99 9.37 -10.57 18.45
CA ARG A 99 9.47 -9.10 18.38
C ARG A 99 8.23 -8.47 17.76
N GLU A 100 7.80 -8.97 16.59
CA GLU A 100 6.64 -8.40 15.89
C GLU A 100 5.32 -8.69 16.61
N LEU A 101 5.16 -9.89 17.17
CA LEU A 101 3.98 -10.24 17.96
C LEU A 101 3.88 -9.37 19.21
N ARG A 102 5.00 -9.11 19.90
CA ARG A 102 5.06 -8.18 21.05
C ARG A 102 4.68 -6.77 20.62
N ARG A 103 5.27 -6.26 19.54
CA ARG A 103 4.97 -4.94 19.00
C ARG A 103 3.48 -4.79 18.67
N LYS A 104 2.89 -5.75 17.95
CA LYS A 104 1.44 -5.76 17.63
C LYS A 104 0.60 -5.82 18.91
N SER A 105 0.96 -6.69 19.86
CA SER A 105 0.26 -6.86 21.14
C SER A 105 0.30 -5.58 22.00
N ASP A 106 1.47 -4.96 22.15
CA ASP A 106 1.63 -3.72 22.92
C ASP A 106 0.82 -2.58 22.32
N ARG A 107 0.81 -2.43 21.00
CA ARG A 107 -0.01 -1.41 20.33
C ARG A 107 -1.50 -1.65 20.55
N SER A 108 -1.96 -2.90 20.47
CA SER A 108 -3.37 -3.26 20.67
C SER A 108 -3.81 -3.10 22.14
N THR A 109 -2.99 -3.53 23.09
CA THR A 109 -3.35 -3.53 24.52
C THR A 109 -3.20 -2.16 25.20
N LYS A 110 -2.33 -1.28 24.69
CA LYS A 110 -2.19 0.09 25.19
C LYS A 110 -3.41 0.97 24.89
N ILE A 111 -4.22 0.62 23.90
CA ILE A 111 -5.44 1.36 23.56
C ILE A 111 -6.62 0.81 24.36
N PRO A 112 -7.28 1.60 25.20
CA PRO A 112 -8.47 1.15 25.91
C PRO A 112 -9.59 0.75 24.95
N THR A 113 -10.31 -0.34 25.25
CA THR A 113 -11.41 -0.85 24.41
C THR A 113 -12.48 0.21 24.14
N GLU A 114 -12.76 1.07 25.15
CA GLU A 114 -13.69 2.19 24.98
C GLU A 114 -13.22 3.17 23.90
N LEU A 115 -11.90 3.48 23.87
CA LEU A 115 -11.32 4.38 22.86
C LEU A 115 -11.44 3.78 21.46
N VAL A 116 -11.19 2.47 21.28
CA VAL A 116 -11.34 1.76 20.01
C VAL A 116 -12.78 1.86 19.50
N GLY A 117 -13.77 1.62 20.37
CA GLY A 117 -15.18 1.71 20.00
C GLY A 117 -15.61 3.12 19.59
N ARG A 118 -15.13 4.14 20.30
CA ARG A 118 -15.41 5.55 20.01
C ARG A 118 -14.73 6.00 18.70
N GLU A 119 -13.50 5.58 18.45
CA GLU A 119 -12.77 5.87 17.24
C GLU A 119 -13.46 5.26 16.02
N SER A 120 -13.84 3.98 16.07
CA SER A 120 -14.54 3.31 14.98
C SER A 120 -15.88 3.98 14.63
N ALA A 121 -16.65 4.42 15.64
CA ALA A 121 -17.88 5.18 15.43
C ALA A 121 -17.59 6.55 14.78
N ALA A 122 -16.52 7.23 15.21
CA ALA A 122 -16.12 8.51 14.65
C ALA A 122 -15.62 8.38 13.21
N GLU A 123 -14.85 7.35 12.87
CA GLU A 123 -14.40 7.05 11.49
C GLU A 123 -15.59 6.83 10.56
N SER A 124 -16.58 6.03 10.98
CA SER A 124 -17.81 5.82 10.20
C SER A 124 -18.57 7.13 9.95
N ALA A 125 -18.75 7.96 10.99
CA ALA A 125 -19.40 9.26 10.87
C ALA A 125 -18.58 10.23 9.99
N ALA A 126 -17.25 10.26 10.16
CA ALA A 126 -16.34 11.08 9.39
C ALA A 126 -16.34 10.72 7.91
N HIS A 127 -16.39 9.42 7.58
CA HIS A 127 -16.44 8.96 6.20
C HIS A 127 -17.70 9.44 5.49
N HIS A 128 -18.88 9.34 6.13
CA HIS A 128 -20.14 9.87 5.58
C HIS A 128 -20.10 11.39 5.40
N ALA A 129 -19.59 12.11 6.41
CA ALA A 129 -19.45 13.56 6.35
C ALA A 129 -18.48 13.99 5.24
N TRP A 130 -17.36 13.25 5.04
CA TRP A 130 -16.42 13.51 3.95
C TRP A 130 -17.05 13.32 2.56
N ILE A 131 -17.85 12.26 2.36
CA ILE A 131 -18.57 12.05 1.10
C ILE A 131 -19.49 13.24 0.79
N ASP A 132 -20.23 13.71 1.81
CA ASP A 132 -21.16 14.84 1.66
C ASP A 132 -20.40 16.17 1.45
N ALA A 133 -19.33 16.41 2.22
CA ALA A 133 -18.45 17.57 2.07
C ALA A 133 -17.83 17.63 0.67
N ARG A 134 -17.29 16.51 0.19
CA ARG A 134 -16.70 16.40 -1.14
C ARG A 134 -17.71 16.66 -2.25
N LYS A 135 -18.93 16.11 -2.12
CA LYS A 135 -20.01 16.32 -3.11
C LYS A 135 -20.45 17.77 -3.19
N LYS A 136 -20.42 18.50 -2.05
CA LYS A 136 -20.82 19.91 -1.96
C LYS A 136 -19.64 20.87 -2.11
N SER A 137 -18.42 20.36 -2.14
CA SER A 137 -17.18 21.14 -2.09
C SER A 137 -17.15 22.09 -0.89
N ASP A 138 -17.51 21.60 0.28
CA ASP A 138 -17.63 22.38 1.51
C ASP A 138 -16.91 21.66 2.66
N PHE A 139 -15.69 22.08 2.97
CA PHE A 139 -14.87 21.51 4.03
C PHE A 139 -15.51 21.66 5.42
N SER A 140 -16.35 22.69 5.63
CA SER A 140 -16.96 22.93 6.95
C SER A 140 -17.82 21.79 7.44
N ILE A 141 -18.38 20.96 6.54
CA ILE A 141 -19.15 19.76 6.85
C ILE A 141 -18.24 18.67 7.46
N PHE A 142 -17.02 18.53 6.97
CA PHE A 142 -16.06 17.52 7.41
C PHE A 142 -15.22 17.97 8.61
N ALA A 143 -14.98 19.27 8.76
CA ALA A 143 -14.07 19.84 9.75
C ALA A 143 -14.29 19.34 11.20
N PRO A 144 -15.51 19.27 11.77
CA PRO A 144 -15.72 18.79 13.13
C PRO A 144 -15.35 17.31 13.31
N HIS A 145 -15.56 16.51 12.27
CA HIS A 145 -15.20 15.09 12.25
C HIS A 145 -13.69 14.91 12.16
N LEU A 146 -13.03 15.71 11.33
CA LEU A 146 -11.57 15.70 11.20
C LEU A 146 -10.89 16.10 12.51
N GLU A 147 -11.40 17.11 13.24
CA GLU A 147 -10.91 17.49 14.56
C GLU A 147 -10.97 16.29 15.54
N THR A 148 -12.12 15.59 15.54
CA THR A 148 -12.32 14.39 16.38
C THR A 148 -11.31 13.30 16.02
N LEU A 149 -11.04 13.04 14.74
CA LEU A 149 -10.08 12.03 14.31
C LEU A 149 -8.63 12.40 14.71
N PHE A 150 -8.25 13.67 14.57
CA PHE A 150 -6.94 14.13 15.03
C PHE A 150 -6.82 14.10 16.55
N ASP A 151 -7.91 14.30 17.30
CA ASP A 151 -7.89 14.10 18.76
C ASP A 151 -7.67 12.64 19.15
N PHE A 152 -8.31 11.68 18.44
CA PHE A 152 -8.01 10.26 18.64
C PHE A 152 -6.58 9.91 18.25
N ALA A 153 -6.07 10.45 17.15
CA ALA A 153 -4.70 10.23 16.72
C ALA A 153 -3.69 10.71 17.78
N ARG A 154 -3.91 11.88 18.40
CA ARG A 154 -3.09 12.39 19.50
C ARG A 154 -3.17 11.48 20.73
N GLN A 155 -4.38 11.08 21.14
CA GLN A 155 -4.56 10.15 22.27
C GLN A 155 -3.84 8.83 22.04
N LYS A 156 -3.93 8.25 20.83
CA LYS A 156 -3.19 7.03 20.48
C LYS A 156 -1.68 7.24 20.52
N ALA A 157 -1.18 8.35 19.98
CA ALA A 157 0.23 8.68 20.03
C ALA A 157 0.75 8.77 21.46
N ASP A 158 0.01 9.43 22.36
CA ASP A 158 0.35 9.54 23.77
C ASP A 158 0.37 8.16 24.47
N LEU A 159 -0.60 7.29 24.19
CA LEU A 159 -0.67 5.94 24.75
C LEU A 159 0.45 5.04 24.25
N TRP A 160 0.78 5.10 22.97
CA TRP A 160 1.89 4.33 22.39
C TRP A 160 3.24 4.86 22.86
N GLY A 161 3.36 6.17 23.04
CA GLY A 161 4.57 6.88 23.38
C GLY A 161 5.40 7.24 22.14
N PHE A 162 6.13 8.34 22.22
CA PHE A 162 7.05 8.82 21.20
C PHE A 162 8.21 9.57 21.85
N SER A 163 9.35 9.65 21.16
CA SER A 163 10.56 10.30 21.69
C SER A 163 10.74 11.74 21.19
N ASP A 164 10.05 12.10 20.11
CA ASP A 164 10.21 13.36 19.39
C ASP A 164 8.88 14.10 19.22
N GLU A 165 7.99 13.61 18.38
CA GLU A 165 6.69 14.22 18.12
C GLU A 165 5.59 13.15 17.89
N PRO A 166 4.29 13.48 18.12
CA PRO A 166 3.18 12.52 18.03
C PRO A 166 3.11 11.78 16.69
N TYR A 167 3.51 12.42 15.59
CA TYR A 167 3.50 11.83 14.27
C TYR A 167 4.34 10.54 14.18
N SER A 168 5.47 10.48 14.90
CA SER A 168 6.34 9.29 14.90
C SER A 168 5.63 8.04 15.42
N ALA A 169 4.80 8.17 16.45
CA ALA A 169 4.02 7.05 16.97
C ALA A 169 2.96 6.52 15.98
N LEU A 170 2.40 7.40 15.14
CA LEU A 170 1.44 7.01 14.10
C LEU A 170 2.15 6.38 12.90
N LEU A 171 3.24 6.98 12.46
CA LEU A 171 4.08 6.50 11.36
C LEU A 171 4.60 5.07 11.59
N GLU A 172 4.93 4.72 12.84
CA GLU A 172 5.38 3.39 13.26
C GLU A 172 4.39 2.26 12.88
N ALA A 173 3.10 2.56 12.72
CA ALA A 173 2.12 1.59 12.27
C ALA A 173 2.34 1.14 10.82
N TYR A 174 2.92 2.00 10.02
CA TYR A 174 3.10 1.84 8.57
C TYR A 174 4.55 1.57 8.18
N GLU A 175 5.49 2.25 8.86
CA GLU A 175 6.92 2.17 8.61
C GLU A 175 7.67 2.15 9.95
N ARG A 176 7.96 0.97 10.44
CA ARG A 176 8.55 0.78 11.76
C ARG A 176 10.01 1.24 11.82
N ASN A 177 10.46 1.61 13.03
CA ASN A 177 11.82 2.08 13.32
C ASN A 177 12.26 3.31 12.51
N THR A 178 11.27 4.15 12.13
CA THR A 178 11.53 5.48 11.57
C THR A 178 10.94 6.56 12.47
N SER A 179 11.17 7.82 12.14
CA SER A 179 10.63 8.95 12.92
C SER A 179 10.25 10.12 12.04
N ALA A 180 9.34 10.95 12.51
CA ALA A 180 8.87 12.11 11.75
C ALA A 180 10.01 13.09 11.39
N PRO A 181 10.98 13.40 12.27
CA PRO A 181 12.15 14.21 11.91
C PRO A 181 12.99 13.60 10.77
N LYS A 182 13.25 12.28 10.79
CA LYS A 182 14.00 11.61 9.73
C LYS A 182 13.25 11.69 8.38
N ILE A 183 11.94 11.47 8.40
CA ILE A 183 11.10 11.61 7.20
C ILE A 183 11.06 13.07 6.74
N ALA A 184 10.99 14.03 7.66
CA ALA A 184 11.01 15.46 7.31
C ALA A 184 12.31 15.86 6.58
N ASP A 185 13.46 15.38 7.07
CA ASP A 185 14.75 15.64 6.43
C ASP A 185 14.81 15.00 5.04
N LEU A 186 14.35 13.75 4.90
CA LEU A 186 14.31 13.05 3.61
C LEU A 186 13.40 13.76 2.60
N LEU A 187 12.18 14.09 3.00
CA LEU A 187 11.21 14.78 2.15
C LEU A 187 11.61 16.23 1.83
N GLY A 188 12.24 16.92 2.79
CA GLY A 188 12.79 18.26 2.61
C GLY A 188 13.92 18.27 1.57
N ASN A 189 14.82 17.29 1.66
CA ASN A 189 15.88 17.09 0.66
C ASN A 189 15.25 16.76 -0.72
N LEU A 190 14.31 15.82 -0.75
CA LEU A 190 13.61 15.46 -1.99
C LEU A 190 12.96 16.69 -2.63
N ARG A 191 12.19 17.47 -1.89
CA ARG A 191 11.49 18.67 -2.40
C ARG A 191 12.44 19.64 -3.06
N THR A 192 13.59 19.91 -2.43
CA THR A 192 14.58 20.87 -2.93
C THR A 192 15.08 20.52 -4.32
N HIS A 193 15.29 19.22 -4.57
CA HIS A 193 15.83 18.74 -5.83
C HIS A 193 14.76 18.32 -6.84
N LEU A 194 13.58 17.89 -6.38
CA LEU A 194 12.47 17.47 -7.22
C LEU A 194 11.77 18.65 -7.90
N ALA A 195 11.52 19.74 -7.18
CA ALA A 195 10.76 20.87 -7.73
C ALA A 195 11.30 21.41 -9.07
N PRO A 196 12.60 21.64 -9.26
CA PRO A 196 13.13 22.04 -10.56
C PRO A 196 13.02 20.96 -11.64
N ILE A 197 13.11 19.67 -11.29
CA ILE A 197 12.92 18.56 -12.23
C ILE A 197 11.47 18.52 -12.69
N SER A 198 10.50 18.60 -11.75
CA SER A 198 9.06 18.63 -12.06
C SER A 198 8.72 19.81 -12.99
N ALA A 199 9.21 21.02 -12.67
CA ALA A 199 8.96 22.19 -13.50
C ALA A 199 9.50 22.04 -14.94
N ALA A 200 10.70 21.48 -15.10
CA ALA A 200 11.30 21.23 -16.41
C ALA A 200 10.53 20.14 -17.18
N ALA A 201 10.13 19.05 -16.51
CA ALA A 201 9.33 17.97 -17.10
C ALA A 201 7.96 18.47 -17.60
N VAL A 202 7.26 19.27 -16.77
CA VAL A 202 6.00 19.90 -17.15
C VAL A 202 6.17 20.85 -18.32
N GLY A 203 7.23 21.70 -18.30
CA GLY A 203 7.55 22.59 -19.41
C GLY A 203 7.79 21.85 -20.74
N LYS A 204 8.50 20.72 -20.70
CA LYS A 204 8.74 19.83 -21.87
C LYS A 204 7.41 19.24 -22.37
N SER A 205 6.55 18.75 -21.50
CA SER A 205 5.24 18.20 -21.86
C SER A 205 4.30 19.24 -22.48
N ILE A 206 4.25 20.46 -21.95
CA ILE A 206 3.47 21.57 -22.53
C ILE A 206 3.93 21.86 -23.96
N SER A 207 5.22 21.83 -24.25
CA SER A 207 5.76 22.08 -25.58
C SER A 207 5.46 20.96 -26.57
N LEU A 208 5.50 19.68 -26.13
CA LEU A 208 5.30 18.50 -26.98
C LEU A 208 3.81 18.17 -27.20
N LYS A 209 2.93 18.50 -26.24
CA LYS A 209 1.49 18.19 -26.26
C LYS A 209 1.20 16.73 -26.61
N PRO A 210 1.79 15.76 -25.90
CA PRO A 210 1.66 14.36 -26.25
C PRO A 210 0.23 13.85 -26.02
N THR A 211 -0.34 13.15 -27.01
CA THR A 211 -1.69 12.58 -26.94
C THR A 211 -1.71 11.19 -27.52
N LEU A 212 -2.58 10.32 -26.99
CA LEU A 212 -2.86 9.02 -27.63
C LEU A 212 -3.68 9.22 -28.91
N PRO A 213 -3.57 8.29 -29.89
CA PRO A 213 -4.48 8.24 -31.02
C PRO A 213 -5.93 8.15 -30.56
N GLN A 214 -6.79 8.93 -31.18
CA GLN A 214 -8.23 8.86 -30.91
C GLN A 214 -8.82 7.52 -31.34
N GLY A 215 -9.78 7.01 -30.59
CA GLY A 215 -10.48 5.77 -30.84
C GLY A 215 -10.82 5.06 -29.54
N GLN A 216 -11.62 4.00 -29.64
CA GLN A 216 -11.93 3.18 -28.48
C GLN A 216 -10.90 2.06 -28.32
N TYR A 217 -10.48 1.85 -27.10
CA TYR A 217 -9.65 0.73 -26.65
C TYR A 217 -10.57 -0.26 -25.91
N PRO A 218 -11.12 -1.30 -26.58
CA PRO A 218 -12.14 -2.17 -25.99
C PRO A 218 -11.65 -2.84 -24.72
N ILE A 219 -12.51 -2.91 -23.70
CA ILE A 219 -12.15 -3.45 -22.37
C ILE A 219 -11.63 -4.89 -22.48
N GLU A 220 -12.31 -5.75 -23.23
CA GLU A 220 -11.87 -7.15 -23.43
C GLU A 220 -10.46 -7.25 -24.03
N THR A 221 -10.14 -6.34 -24.95
CA THR A 221 -8.80 -6.26 -25.57
C THR A 221 -7.76 -5.77 -24.54
N GLN A 222 -8.11 -4.78 -23.71
CA GLN A 222 -7.25 -4.34 -22.61
C GLN A 222 -7.02 -5.48 -21.60
N GLN A 223 -8.06 -6.24 -21.23
CA GLN A 223 -7.94 -7.40 -20.33
C GLN A 223 -6.94 -8.43 -20.86
N GLN A 224 -7.03 -8.77 -22.15
CA GLN A 224 -6.13 -9.73 -22.78
C GLN A 224 -4.68 -9.22 -22.80
N PHE A 225 -4.48 -7.95 -23.18
CA PHE A 225 -3.14 -7.36 -23.22
C PHE A 225 -2.53 -7.24 -21.81
N ASN A 226 -3.31 -6.79 -20.83
CA ASN A 226 -2.88 -6.66 -19.45
C ASN A 226 -2.52 -8.03 -18.83
N ALA A 227 -3.31 -9.08 -19.09
CA ALA A 227 -3.03 -10.43 -18.64
C ALA A 227 -1.72 -10.99 -19.26
N LEU A 228 -1.49 -10.71 -20.57
CA LEU A 228 -0.24 -11.08 -21.23
C LEU A 228 0.95 -10.39 -20.56
N VAL A 229 0.88 -9.08 -20.32
CA VAL A 229 1.95 -8.33 -19.67
C VAL A 229 2.19 -8.84 -18.25
N ALA A 230 1.14 -9.05 -17.46
CA ALA A 230 1.24 -9.58 -16.10
C ALA A 230 1.98 -10.94 -16.08
N ALA A 231 1.62 -11.87 -16.97
CA ALA A 231 2.29 -13.17 -17.09
C ALA A 231 3.77 -13.03 -17.49
N GLU A 232 4.08 -12.16 -18.45
CA GLU A 232 5.44 -11.95 -18.95
C GLU A 232 6.39 -11.34 -17.90
N ILE A 233 5.88 -10.53 -16.95
CA ILE A 233 6.68 -10.00 -15.85
C ILE A 233 6.71 -10.92 -14.64
N GLY A 234 5.98 -12.06 -14.68
CA GLY A 234 6.12 -13.15 -13.72
C GLY A 234 4.96 -13.35 -12.74
N PHE A 235 3.80 -12.70 -12.96
CA PHE A 235 2.60 -12.97 -12.15
C PHE A 235 2.08 -14.39 -12.38
N ASP A 236 1.98 -15.15 -11.30
CA ASP A 236 1.48 -16.52 -11.35
C ASP A 236 -0.05 -16.56 -11.27
N PHE A 237 -0.70 -16.82 -12.39
CA PHE A 237 -2.15 -16.97 -12.46
C PHE A 237 -2.69 -18.26 -11.83
N HIS A 238 -1.83 -19.22 -11.44
CA HIS A 238 -2.25 -20.36 -10.61
C HIS A 238 -2.33 -20.00 -9.12
N ALA A 239 -1.62 -18.94 -8.73
CA ALA A 239 -1.61 -18.40 -7.38
C ALA A 239 -2.29 -17.02 -7.26
N GLY A 240 -3.08 -16.63 -8.26
CA GLY A 240 -3.74 -15.32 -8.25
C GLY A 240 -4.70 -15.10 -9.42
N ARG A 241 -5.38 -13.95 -9.41
CA ARG A 241 -6.32 -13.54 -10.45
C ARG A 241 -6.44 -12.03 -10.55
N ILE A 242 -6.99 -11.56 -11.67
CA ILE A 242 -7.28 -10.14 -11.94
C ILE A 242 -8.80 -9.96 -12.04
N ASP A 243 -9.35 -9.01 -11.28
CA ASP A 243 -10.77 -8.66 -11.30
C ASP A 243 -10.94 -7.14 -11.53
N THR A 244 -12.19 -6.70 -11.66
CA THR A 244 -12.52 -5.29 -11.92
C THR A 244 -13.14 -4.66 -10.68
N THR A 245 -12.70 -3.46 -10.32
CA THR A 245 -13.27 -2.65 -9.22
C THR A 245 -13.16 -1.16 -9.54
N THR A 246 -13.82 -0.33 -8.75
CA THR A 246 -13.73 1.13 -8.86
C THR A 246 -12.36 1.66 -8.39
N HIS A 247 -11.81 1.06 -7.33
CA HIS A 247 -10.52 1.43 -6.73
C HIS A 247 -9.59 0.20 -6.76
N PRO A 248 -8.60 0.16 -7.65
CA PRO A 248 -7.63 -0.93 -7.73
C PRO A 248 -6.96 -1.25 -6.39
N PHE A 249 -6.74 -2.52 -6.12
CA PHE A 249 -6.02 -3.00 -4.93
C PHE A 249 -5.47 -4.41 -5.14
N CYS A 250 -4.45 -4.75 -4.36
CA CYS A 250 -3.91 -6.11 -4.19
C CYS A 250 -4.30 -6.64 -2.80
N THR A 251 -4.68 -7.91 -2.71
CA THR A 251 -4.95 -8.59 -1.44
C THR A 251 -4.56 -10.05 -1.49
N THR A 252 -3.93 -10.55 -0.41
CA THR A 252 -3.60 -11.97 -0.23
C THR A 252 -4.60 -12.60 0.74
N LEU A 253 -5.32 -13.61 0.26
CA LEU A 253 -6.39 -14.28 0.98
C LEU A 253 -5.92 -15.54 1.72
N GLY A 254 -4.76 -16.03 1.36
CA GLY A 254 -4.13 -17.22 1.92
C GLY A 254 -2.88 -17.58 1.15
N PRO A 255 -2.17 -18.65 1.53
CA PRO A 255 -1.05 -19.16 0.75
C PRO A 255 -1.48 -19.42 -0.68
N GLN A 256 -0.69 -18.93 -1.66
CA GLN A 256 -0.95 -19.14 -3.07
C GLN A 256 -2.33 -18.60 -3.57
N ASP A 257 -2.90 -17.56 -2.91
CA ASP A 257 -4.11 -16.86 -3.36
C ASP A 257 -3.95 -15.34 -3.20
N THR A 258 -3.26 -14.71 -4.16
CA THR A 258 -3.06 -13.26 -4.23
C THR A 258 -3.89 -12.68 -5.36
N ARG A 259 -4.84 -11.81 -5.04
CA ARG A 259 -5.79 -11.23 -5.99
C ARG A 259 -5.53 -9.76 -6.19
N ILE A 260 -5.59 -9.35 -7.45
CA ILE A 260 -5.45 -7.95 -7.83
C ILE A 260 -6.68 -7.48 -8.59
N THR A 261 -6.93 -6.19 -8.52
CA THR A 261 -8.06 -5.58 -9.22
C THR A 261 -7.61 -4.39 -10.03
N THR A 262 -8.37 -4.04 -11.07
CA THR A 262 -8.11 -2.85 -11.88
C THR A 262 -9.41 -2.21 -12.36
N ARG A 263 -9.29 -1.05 -12.99
CA ARG A 263 -10.37 -0.36 -13.72
C ARG A 263 -9.93 -0.07 -15.15
N TYR A 264 -10.89 0.01 -16.07
CA TYR A 264 -10.65 0.21 -17.48
C TYR A 264 -11.24 1.52 -17.98
N ASP A 265 -10.54 2.19 -18.90
CA ASP A 265 -11.03 3.36 -19.64
C ASP A 265 -11.03 3.02 -21.13
N LEU A 266 -12.17 3.25 -21.80
CA LEU A 266 -12.32 3.03 -23.25
C LEU A 266 -11.45 3.98 -24.10
N ASN A 267 -11.00 5.09 -23.52
CA ASN A 267 -10.23 6.11 -24.22
C ASN A 267 -8.72 6.04 -23.95
N ASP A 268 -8.31 5.30 -22.91
CA ASP A 268 -6.91 5.20 -22.48
C ASP A 268 -6.59 3.81 -21.92
N PHE A 269 -6.03 2.92 -22.75
CA PHE A 269 -5.60 1.59 -22.32
C PHE A 269 -4.39 1.63 -21.36
N THR A 270 -3.61 2.72 -21.38
CA THR A 270 -2.41 2.84 -20.53
C THR A 270 -2.78 3.01 -19.07
N SER A 271 -3.94 3.62 -18.78
CA SER A 271 -4.45 3.75 -17.41
C SER A 271 -4.64 2.39 -16.74
N SER A 272 -5.31 1.45 -17.43
CA SER A 272 -5.49 0.09 -16.90
C SER A 272 -4.19 -0.70 -16.85
N LEU A 273 -3.30 -0.52 -17.83
CA LEU A 273 -2.03 -1.22 -17.89
C LEU A 273 -1.11 -0.82 -16.73
N PHE A 274 -0.91 0.47 -16.51
CA PHE A 274 -0.06 0.92 -15.39
C PHE A 274 -0.67 0.59 -14.05
N GLY A 275 -2.01 0.65 -13.91
CA GLY A 275 -2.69 0.12 -12.73
C GLY A 275 -2.43 -1.37 -12.52
N ILE A 276 -2.51 -2.20 -13.55
CA ILE A 276 -2.16 -3.62 -13.46
C ILE A 276 -0.70 -3.82 -13.09
N MET A 277 0.23 -3.10 -13.69
CA MET A 277 1.65 -3.24 -13.36
C MET A 277 1.96 -2.84 -11.91
N HIS A 278 1.24 -1.84 -11.39
CA HIS A 278 1.29 -1.45 -9.99
C HIS A 278 0.81 -2.60 -9.09
N GLU A 279 -0.40 -3.10 -9.31
CA GLU A 279 -0.97 -4.17 -8.47
C GLU A 279 -0.22 -5.50 -8.64
N VAL A 280 0.29 -5.81 -9.83
CA VAL A 280 1.18 -6.96 -10.05
C VAL A 280 2.48 -6.80 -9.27
N GLY A 281 3.03 -5.59 -9.16
CA GLY A 281 4.21 -5.36 -8.33
C GLY A 281 3.98 -5.74 -6.87
N HIS A 282 2.85 -5.35 -6.29
CA HIS A 282 2.40 -5.79 -4.99
C HIS A 282 2.23 -7.33 -4.92
N ALA A 283 1.58 -7.89 -5.93
CA ALA A 283 1.30 -9.32 -5.99
C ALA A 283 2.57 -10.18 -6.14
N LEU A 284 3.55 -9.74 -6.91
CA LEU A 284 4.84 -10.42 -7.04
C LEU A 284 5.62 -10.46 -5.71
N TYR A 285 5.46 -9.42 -4.87
CA TYR A 285 5.98 -9.44 -3.51
C TYR A 285 5.26 -10.49 -2.67
N GLU A 286 3.94 -10.44 -2.62
CA GLU A 286 3.12 -11.40 -1.87
C GLU A 286 3.34 -12.85 -2.33
N GLN A 287 3.41 -13.11 -3.64
CA GLN A 287 3.72 -14.43 -4.21
C GLN A 287 5.18 -14.86 -4.00
N GLY A 288 6.02 -13.99 -3.49
CA GLY A 288 7.43 -14.24 -3.19
C GLY A 288 7.75 -14.34 -1.70
N LEU A 289 6.79 -14.05 -0.81
CA LEU A 289 6.94 -14.19 0.64
C LEU A 289 7.07 -15.66 1.04
N PRO A 290 7.71 -15.99 2.19
CA PRO A 290 7.86 -17.37 2.65
C PRO A 290 6.50 -18.01 2.98
N ASP A 291 6.24 -19.21 2.44
CA ASP A 291 5.01 -19.98 2.72
C ASP A 291 5.11 -20.85 3.98
N ASP A 292 6.32 -21.31 4.35
CA ASP A 292 6.54 -22.30 5.41
C ASP A 292 6.00 -21.85 6.77
N ASP A 293 6.10 -20.56 7.08
CA ASP A 293 5.62 -19.95 8.32
C ASP A 293 4.37 -19.10 8.11
N TYR A 294 3.56 -19.40 7.09
CA TYR A 294 2.37 -18.63 6.79
C TYR A 294 1.49 -18.40 8.03
N GLY A 295 1.06 -17.17 8.18
CA GLY A 295 0.29 -16.70 9.34
C GLY A 295 1.14 -16.22 10.50
N LEU A 296 2.48 -16.28 10.39
CA LEU A 296 3.41 -15.66 11.34
C LEU A 296 4.02 -14.39 10.73
N PRO A 297 4.50 -13.44 11.55
CA PRO A 297 5.11 -12.20 11.05
C PRO A 297 6.25 -12.40 10.07
N SER A 298 7.06 -13.46 10.20
CA SER A 298 8.14 -13.79 9.26
C SER A 298 7.68 -14.03 7.82
N SER A 299 6.40 -14.33 7.62
CA SER A 299 5.77 -14.49 6.30
C SER A 299 4.92 -13.29 5.88
N ASP A 300 4.89 -12.23 6.67
CA ASP A 300 4.23 -10.96 6.32
C ASP A 300 5.20 -10.03 5.57
N SER A 301 4.66 -9.07 4.82
CA SER A 301 5.45 -7.98 4.27
C SER A 301 6.05 -7.10 5.37
N VAL A 302 7.26 -6.56 5.13
CA VAL A 302 8.03 -5.87 6.16
C VAL A 302 7.44 -4.52 6.55
N SER A 303 6.94 -3.74 5.58
CA SER A 303 6.32 -2.41 5.77
C SER A 303 5.55 -1.99 4.53
N LEU A 304 4.74 -0.93 4.67
CA LEU A 304 4.03 -0.37 3.51
C LEU A 304 4.98 0.32 2.53
N GLY A 305 6.06 0.96 3.02
CA GLY A 305 7.05 1.58 2.13
C GLY A 305 7.81 0.56 1.28
N ILE A 306 8.14 -0.61 1.82
CA ILE A 306 8.72 -1.71 1.02
C ILE A 306 7.67 -2.33 0.09
N HIS A 307 6.44 -2.50 0.54
CA HIS A 307 5.35 -3.04 -0.28
C HIS A 307 5.08 -2.15 -1.50
N GLU A 308 5.00 -0.82 -1.28
CA GLU A 308 4.85 0.17 -2.34
C GLU A 308 6.10 0.26 -3.24
N SER A 309 7.28 -0.06 -2.73
CA SER A 309 8.48 -0.10 -3.58
C SER A 309 8.41 -1.15 -4.68
N GLN A 310 7.71 -2.25 -4.42
CA GLN A 310 7.53 -3.31 -5.41
C GLN A 310 6.55 -2.87 -6.50
N SER A 311 5.42 -2.25 -6.14
CA SER A 311 4.47 -1.69 -7.11
C SER A 311 5.11 -0.61 -7.97
N ARG A 312 5.80 0.36 -7.35
CA ARG A 312 6.45 1.47 -8.06
C ARG A 312 7.61 1.02 -8.94
N LEU A 313 8.35 -0.02 -8.54
CA LEU A 313 9.40 -0.59 -9.36
C LEU A 313 8.82 -1.15 -10.68
N TRP A 314 7.77 -1.96 -10.58
CA TRP A 314 7.17 -2.57 -11.77
C TRP A 314 6.36 -1.57 -12.61
N GLU A 315 5.63 -0.66 -11.99
CA GLU A 315 4.90 0.39 -12.71
C GLU A 315 5.85 1.38 -13.40
N ASN A 316 6.77 1.98 -12.63
CA ASN A 316 7.55 3.13 -13.07
C ASN A 316 8.90 2.73 -13.64
N GLN A 317 9.73 1.97 -12.90
CA GLN A 317 11.07 1.64 -13.37
C GLN A 317 11.03 0.72 -14.60
N VAL A 318 10.14 -0.27 -14.58
CA VAL A 318 9.96 -1.24 -15.68
C VAL A 318 8.93 -0.75 -16.70
N GLY A 319 7.67 -0.59 -16.30
CA GLY A 319 6.54 -0.39 -17.22
C GLY A 319 6.59 0.90 -18.04
N ARG A 320 7.28 1.92 -17.55
CA ARG A 320 7.47 3.17 -18.28
C ARG A 320 8.84 3.27 -18.95
N SER A 321 9.66 2.19 -18.95
CA SER A 321 10.97 2.19 -19.60
C SER A 321 10.86 2.07 -21.12
N THR A 322 11.85 2.60 -21.84
CA THR A 322 11.95 2.46 -23.30
C THR A 322 12.11 1.01 -23.69
N GLU A 323 12.92 0.24 -22.97
CA GLU A 323 13.21 -1.16 -23.23
C GLU A 323 11.96 -2.03 -23.11
N PHE A 324 11.09 -1.75 -22.13
CA PHE A 324 9.78 -2.40 -22.02
C PHE A 324 8.95 -2.17 -23.28
N TRP A 325 8.85 -0.93 -23.75
CA TRP A 325 8.02 -0.59 -24.89
C TRP A 325 8.63 -0.98 -26.22
N GLU A 326 9.94 -1.08 -26.36
CA GLU A 326 10.56 -1.69 -27.56
C GLU A 326 10.09 -3.13 -27.78
N LYS A 327 9.87 -3.90 -26.71
CA LYS A 327 9.30 -5.27 -26.79
C LYS A 327 7.78 -5.25 -26.91
N PHE A 328 7.08 -4.50 -26.07
CA PHE A 328 5.62 -4.61 -25.94
C PHE A 328 4.85 -3.69 -26.89
N TYR A 329 5.46 -2.65 -27.46
CA TYR A 329 4.75 -1.76 -28.36
C TYR A 329 4.29 -2.45 -29.67
N PRO A 330 5.11 -3.26 -30.37
CA PRO A 330 4.64 -4.04 -31.51
C PRO A 330 3.50 -5.01 -31.16
N ILE A 331 3.53 -5.57 -29.95
CA ILE A 331 2.45 -6.43 -29.45
C ILE A 331 1.19 -5.59 -29.22
N ALA A 332 1.30 -4.43 -28.56
CA ALA A 332 0.19 -3.51 -28.35
C ALA A 332 -0.45 -3.04 -29.67
N GLN A 333 0.36 -2.81 -30.72
CA GLN A 333 -0.12 -2.48 -32.06
C GLN A 333 -0.97 -3.63 -32.68
N GLY A 334 -0.71 -4.87 -32.29
CA GLY A 334 -1.54 -6.03 -32.69
C GLY A 334 -2.89 -6.07 -31.97
N PHE A 335 -2.93 -5.64 -30.71
CA PHE A 335 -4.16 -5.53 -29.91
C PHE A 335 -4.97 -4.28 -30.24
N PHE A 336 -4.31 -3.16 -30.49
CA PHE A 336 -4.92 -1.84 -30.67
C PHE A 336 -4.57 -1.27 -32.04
N PRO A 337 -5.43 -1.44 -33.06
CA PRO A 337 -5.17 -0.99 -34.44
C PRO A 337 -4.87 0.51 -34.55
N GLN A 338 -5.35 1.33 -33.62
CA GLN A 338 -5.09 2.78 -33.54
C GLN A 338 -3.59 3.09 -33.43
N LEU A 339 -2.82 2.18 -32.79
CA LEU A 339 -1.39 2.33 -32.60
C LEU A 339 -0.53 1.98 -33.82
N GLN A 340 -1.10 1.31 -34.85
CA GLN A 340 -0.31 0.78 -35.98
C GLN A 340 0.46 1.85 -36.75
N LYS A 341 -0.08 3.09 -36.83
CA LYS A 341 0.55 4.21 -37.52
C LYS A 341 1.10 5.27 -36.53
N PHE A 342 1.04 4.98 -35.25
CA PHE A 342 1.51 5.90 -34.23
C PHE A 342 2.97 5.57 -33.89
N PRO A 343 3.91 6.53 -34.03
CA PRO A 343 5.33 6.26 -33.76
C PRO A 343 5.56 5.96 -32.29
N ILE A 344 6.48 5.04 -32.00
CA ILE A 344 6.85 4.68 -30.62
C ILE A 344 7.38 5.88 -29.84
N GLU A 345 8.11 6.77 -30.50
CA GLU A 345 8.64 7.99 -29.88
C GLU A 345 7.50 8.91 -29.39
N SER A 346 6.44 9.05 -30.18
CA SER A 346 5.25 9.81 -29.79
C SER A 346 4.51 9.14 -28.64
N PHE A 347 4.47 7.80 -28.63
CA PHE A 347 3.90 7.03 -27.54
C PHE A 347 4.72 7.17 -26.24
N LEU A 348 6.06 7.09 -26.33
CA LEU A 348 6.94 7.32 -25.19
C LEU A 348 6.77 8.73 -24.63
N HIS A 349 6.67 9.74 -25.49
CA HIS A 349 6.36 11.11 -25.03
C HIS A 349 5.03 11.18 -24.29
N PHE A 350 4.02 10.41 -24.73
CA PHE A 350 2.71 10.37 -24.07
C PHE A 350 2.79 9.74 -22.68
N ILE A 351 3.44 8.58 -22.52
CA ILE A 351 3.54 7.90 -21.23
C ILE A 351 4.51 8.58 -20.24
N HIS A 352 5.42 9.42 -20.75
CA HIS A 352 6.34 10.25 -19.97
C HIS A 352 5.84 11.70 -19.85
N ARG A 353 4.55 11.97 -20.13
CA ARG A 353 4.01 13.32 -19.90
C ARG A 353 4.03 13.66 -18.42
N ALA A 354 4.37 14.89 -18.12
CA ALA A 354 4.26 15.45 -16.78
C ALA A 354 3.31 16.65 -16.80
N GLU A 355 2.44 16.71 -15.82
CA GLU A 355 1.45 17.77 -15.67
C GLU A 355 1.22 18.08 -14.19
N TYR A 356 1.08 19.36 -13.86
CA TYR A 356 0.65 19.73 -12.53
C TYR A 356 -0.86 19.51 -12.39
N SER A 357 -1.25 18.29 -11.95
CA SER A 357 -2.64 17.98 -11.60
C SER A 357 -2.98 18.51 -10.21
N PRO A 358 -4.20 19.04 -9.97
CA PRO A 358 -4.66 19.30 -8.61
C PRO A 358 -4.89 18.01 -7.82
N ILE A 359 -5.11 16.88 -8.48
CA ILE A 359 -5.50 15.60 -7.90
C ILE A 359 -4.31 14.63 -7.79
N ARG A 360 -3.99 14.21 -6.57
CA ARG A 360 -2.84 13.31 -6.29
C ARG A 360 -2.89 11.99 -7.05
N VAL A 361 -4.05 11.33 -7.09
CA VAL A 361 -4.18 10.01 -7.75
C VAL A 361 -4.05 10.07 -9.27
N GLU A 362 -4.10 11.27 -9.86
CA GLU A 362 -3.91 11.53 -11.28
C GLU A 362 -2.51 12.07 -11.59
N ALA A 363 -1.72 12.36 -10.54
CA ALA A 363 -0.39 12.91 -10.71
C ALA A 363 0.57 11.89 -11.33
N ASP A 364 1.41 12.38 -12.25
CA ASP A 364 2.49 11.62 -12.84
C ASP A 364 3.69 11.44 -11.89
N GLU A 365 4.62 10.56 -12.24
CA GLU A 365 5.79 10.23 -11.42
C GLU A 365 6.64 11.46 -11.05
N ALA A 366 6.77 12.45 -11.95
CA ALA A 366 7.61 13.63 -11.74
C ALA A 366 6.98 14.64 -10.77
N THR A 367 5.67 14.58 -10.53
CA THR A 367 4.93 15.57 -9.72
C THR A 367 4.30 14.96 -8.46
N TYR A 368 4.18 13.64 -8.37
CA TYR A 368 3.47 12.91 -7.34
C TYR A 368 3.94 13.24 -5.91
N ASP A 369 5.25 13.24 -5.67
CA ASP A 369 5.79 13.39 -4.31
C ASP A 369 5.60 14.80 -3.75
N LEU A 370 5.39 15.81 -4.59
CA LEU A 370 5.01 17.15 -4.13
C LEU A 370 3.65 17.13 -3.39
N HIS A 371 2.72 16.27 -3.84
CA HIS A 371 1.44 16.04 -3.16
C HIS A 371 1.63 15.36 -1.80
N ILE A 372 2.53 14.40 -1.71
CA ILE A 372 2.80 13.68 -0.46
C ILE A 372 3.45 14.61 0.57
N ILE A 373 4.44 15.38 0.16
CA ILE A 373 5.13 16.35 1.02
C ILE A 373 4.15 17.34 1.64
N LEU A 374 3.20 17.87 0.85
CA LEU A 374 2.16 18.77 1.32
C LEU A 374 1.32 18.13 2.43
N ARG A 375 0.85 16.91 2.23
CA ARG A 375 0.02 16.18 3.19
C ARG A 375 0.77 15.88 4.48
N PHE A 376 1.98 15.42 4.37
CA PHE A 376 2.86 15.17 5.51
C PHE A 376 3.05 16.44 6.37
N GLN A 377 3.25 17.60 5.74
CA GLN A 377 3.39 18.87 6.44
C GLN A 377 2.11 19.24 7.19
N ILE A 378 0.92 19.12 6.55
CA ILE A 378 -0.36 19.43 7.18
C ILE A 378 -0.66 18.48 8.35
N GLU A 379 -0.44 17.18 8.18
CA GLU A 379 -0.67 16.21 9.26
C GLU A 379 0.20 16.53 10.50
N ARG A 380 1.46 16.86 10.30
CA ARG A 380 2.35 17.24 11.41
C ARG A 380 1.89 18.53 12.10
N MET A 381 1.54 19.56 11.32
CA MET A 381 1.04 20.83 11.85
C MET A 381 -0.23 20.61 12.69
N LEU A 382 -1.15 19.74 12.24
CA LEU A 382 -2.38 19.43 12.98
C LEU A 382 -2.09 18.65 14.26
N LEU A 383 -1.23 17.64 14.20
CA LEU A 383 -0.86 16.85 15.40
C LEU A 383 -0.14 17.67 16.44
N ASN A 384 0.77 18.55 16.02
CA ASN A 384 1.52 19.45 16.89
C ASN A 384 0.72 20.68 17.30
N LYS A 385 -0.55 20.82 16.86
CA LYS A 385 -1.43 21.99 17.13
C LYS A 385 -0.84 23.33 16.65
N GLU A 386 -0.01 23.30 15.61
CA GLU A 386 0.53 24.50 14.96
C GLU A 386 -0.55 25.21 14.13
N ILE A 387 -1.51 24.44 13.59
CA ILE A 387 -2.73 24.94 12.95
C ILE A 387 -3.96 24.25 13.54
N SER A 388 -5.10 24.93 13.49
CA SER A 388 -6.41 24.31 13.76
C SER A 388 -6.98 23.65 12.48
N VAL A 389 -7.92 22.71 12.65
CA VAL A 389 -8.61 22.09 11.52
C VAL A 389 -9.32 23.12 10.65
N ALA A 390 -9.87 24.20 11.22
CA ALA A 390 -10.49 25.27 10.46
C ALA A 390 -9.52 25.99 9.49
N GLN A 391 -8.21 25.92 9.73
CA GLN A 391 -7.18 26.54 8.88
C GLN A 391 -6.72 25.60 7.75
N VAL A 392 -7.14 24.33 7.73
CA VAL A 392 -6.68 23.34 6.73
C VAL A 392 -6.89 23.82 5.29
N PRO A 393 -8.05 24.35 4.86
CA PRO A 393 -8.21 24.78 3.46
C PRO A 393 -7.24 25.90 3.08
N ALA A 394 -7.04 26.87 3.97
CA ALA A 394 -6.15 28.01 3.70
C ALA A 394 -4.68 27.55 3.65
N THR A 395 -4.24 26.70 4.63
CA THR A 395 -2.89 26.15 4.67
C THR A 395 -2.63 25.23 3.47
N TRP A 396 -3.62 24.40 3.10
CA TRP A 396 -3.54 23.58 1.89
C TRP A 396 -3.30 24.44 0.65
N ASN A 397 -4.09 25.46 0.44
CA ASN A 397 -4.00 26.35 -0.72
C ASN A 397 -2.64 27.07 -0.79
N GLU A 398 -2.11 27.52 0.34
CA GLU A 398 -0.79 28.15 0.43
C GLU A 398 0.35 27.15 0.04
N LEU A 399 0.38 25.99 0.64
CA LEU A 399 1.37 24.96 0.36
C LEU A 399 1.24 24.43 -1.07
N PHE A 400 0.00 24.27 -1.55
CA PHE A 400 -0.28 23.84 -2.91
C PHE A 400 0.23 24.86 -3.93
N LYS A 401 -0.12 26.15 -3.75
CA LYS A 401 0.37 27.24 -4.62
C LYS A 401 1.89 27.32 -4.64
N THR A 402 2.52 27.12 -3.50
CA THR A 402 4.00 27.11 -3.40
C THR A 402 4.62 25.95 -4.16
N SER A 403 3.96 24.78 -4.21
CA SER A 403 4.48 23.57 -4.84
C SER A 403 4.17 23.50 -6.33
N PHE A 404 3.00 23.97 -6.76
CA PHE A 404 2.48 23.78 -8.13
C PHE A 404 2.27 25.09 -8.91
N GLY A 405 2.35 26.25 -8.26
CA GLY A 405 2.23 27.55 -8.91
C GLY A 405 0.82 28.04 -9.16
N PHE A 406 -0.22 27.26 -8.81
CA PHE A 406 -1.63 27.63 -8.96
C PHE A 406 -2.43 27.18 -7.72
N LEU A 407 -3.71 27.57 -7.64
CA LEU A 407 -4.61 27.14 -6.57
C LEU A 407 -5.54 26.03 -7.07
N PRO A 408 -5.91 25.05 -6.22
CA PRO A 408 -7.01 24.16 -6.52
C PRO A 408 -8.29 24.96 -6.80
N GLN A 409 -9.16 24.43 -7.66
CA GLN A 409 -10.39 25.10 -8.06
C GLN A 409 -11.36 25.31 -6.89
N ASP A 410 -11.39 24.31 -5.99
CA ASP A 410 -12.30 24.25 -4.85
C ASP A 410 -11.77 23.21 -3.82
N ASP A 411 -12.49 23.01 -2.72
CA ASP A 411 -12.09 22.06 -1.66
C ASP A 411 -12.09 20.60 -2.14
N THR A 412 -12.95 20.22 -3.09
CA THR A 412 -12.99 18.87 -3.68
C THR A 412 -11.70 18.53 -4.43
N HIS A 413 -11.13 19.51 -5.13
CA HIS A 413 -9.84 19.42 -5.81
C HIS A 413 -8.67 19.78 -4.88
N GLY A 414 -8.97 20.26 -3.69
CA GLY A 414 -8.02 20.60 -2.62
C GLY A 414 -8.01 19.58 -1.49
N CYS A 415 -8.29 20.06 -0.27
CA CYS A 415 -8.14 19.31 0.96
C CYS A 415 -9.14 18.15 1.16
N LEU A 416 -10.20 18.05 0.36
CA LEU A 416 -11.18 16.98 0.41
C LEU A 416 -10.92 15.83 -0.58
N GLN A 417 -9.83 15.86 -1.35
CA GLN A 417 -9.63 14.89 -2.43
C GLN A 417 -9.31 13.46 -1.97
N ASP A 418 -8.71 13.29 -0.80
CA ASP A 418 -8.27 12.00 -0.27
C ASP A 418 -9.18 11.45 0.81
N ILE A 419 -9.45 10.15 0.75
CA ILE A 419 -10.25 9.42 1.72
C ILE A 419 -9.53 9.18 3.06
N HIS A 420 -8.19 9.18 3.06
CA HIS A 420 -7.34 8.71 4.17
C HIS A 420 -7.71 9.31 5.52
N TRP A 421 -7.86 10.61 5.60
CA TRP A 421 -8.21 11.28 6.85
C TRP A 421 -9.57 10.83 7.39
N SER A 422 -10.55 10.62 6.51
CA SER A 422 -11.89 10.20 6.93
C SER A 422 -11.93 8.78 7.51
N MET A 423 -10.88 7.99 7.28
CA MET A 423 -10.70 6.63 7.76
C MET A 423 -9.61 6.51 8.83
N GLY A 424 -9.22 7.62 9.47
CA GLY A 424 -8.16 7.61 10.49
C GLY A 424 -6.75 7.32 9.97
N GLY A 425 -6.53 7.34 8.65
CA GLY A 425 -5.25 7.03 8.01
C GLY A 425 -4.20 8.13 8.14
N ILE A 426 -3.98 8.62 9.36
CA ILE A 426 -3.00 9.67 9.69
C ILE A 426 -1.63 9.02 9.90
N GLY A 427 -0.58 9.56 9.26
CA GLY A 427 0.75 8.96 9.25
C GLY A 427 1.03 8.05 8.06
N TYR A 428 0.04 7.82 7.19
CA TYR A 428 0.13 6.92 6.04
C TYR A 428 0.92 7.50 4.85
N PHE A 429 0.71 8.77 4.52
CA PHE A 429 1.17 9.37 3.26
C PHE A 429 2.67 9.24 2.97
N PRO A 430 3.60 9.32 3.93
CA PRO A 430 5.03 9.15 3.63
C PRO A 430 5.39 7.81 2.99
N THR A 431 4.60 6.75 3.22
CA THR A 431 4.88 5.41 2.67
C THR A 431 4.91 5.40 1.15
N TYR A 432 4.13 6.23 0.48
CA TYR A 432 4.13 6.39 -0.97
C TYR A 432 5.47 6.89 -1.51
N THR A 433 6.01 7.97 -0.92
CA THR A 433 7.31 8.51 -1.33
C THR A 433 8.46 7.59 -0.94
N LEU A 434 8.39 6.94 0.23
CA LEU A 434 9.35 5.90 0.60
C LEU A 434 9.35 4.76 -0.43
N GLY A 435 8.16 4.37 -0.91
CA GLY A 435 8.01 3.41 -2.00
C GLY A 435 8.75 3.84 -3.27
N ASN A 436 8.57 5.07 -3.73
CA ASN A 436 9.26 5.61 -4.91
C ASN A 436 10.79 5.61 -4.75
N ILE A 437 11.28 6.07 -3.60
CA ILE A 437 12.72 6.11 -3.28
C ILE A 437 13.32 4.71 -3.25
N ASN A 438 12.68 3.79 -2.51
CA ASN A 438 13.12 2.41 -2.38
C ASN A 438 13.09 1.68 -3.73
N ALA A 439 12.05 1.87 -4.55
CA ALA A 439 11.93 1.30 -5.88
C ALA A 439 13.11 1.67 -6.78
N ALA A 440 13.45 2.95 -6.84
CA ALA A 440 14.57 3.43 -7.64
C ALA A 440 15.91 2.86 -7.15
N GLN A 441 16.14 2.83 -5.83
CA GLN A 441 17.37 2.31 -5.24
C GLN A 441 17.52 0.80 -5.48
N LEU A 442 16.44 0.02 -5.31
CA LEU A 442 16.43 -1.43 -5.58
C LEU A 442 16.69 -1.72 -7.06
N PHE A 443 16.00 -1.00 -7.95
CA PHE A 443 16.16 -1.18 -9.39
C PHE A 443 17.57 -0.85 -9.85
N GLN A 444 18.15 0.28 -9.40
CA GLN A 444 19.51 0.67 -9.72
C GLN A 444 20.53 -0.33 -9.18
N THR A 445 20.33 -0.82 -7.95
CA THR A 445 21.22 -1.83 -7.35
C THR A 445 21.16 -3.14 -8.12
N ALA A 446 19.96 -3.66 -8.43
CA ALA A 446 19.82 -4.88 -9.22
C ALA A 446 20.49 -4.75 -10.60
N ASN A 447 20.31 -3.61 -11.29
CA ASN A 447 20.91 -3.35 -12.59
C ASN A 447 22.43 -3.00 -12.52
N SER A 448 23.04 -2.94 -11.34
CA SER A 448 24.49 -2.91 -11.22
C SER A 448 25.13 -4.24 -11.63
N ASP A 449 24.39 -5.36 -11.51
CA ASP A 449 24.78 -6.67 -12.06
C ASP A 449 24.67 -6.64 -13.60
N PRO A 450 25.76 -6.91 -14.33
CA PRO A 450 25.74 -6.91 -15.80
C PRO A 450 24.76 -7.90 -16.41
N THR A 451 24.50 -9.03 -15.74
CA THR A 451 23.57 -10.07 -16.23
C THR A 451 22.13 -9.56 -16.16
N ILE A 452 21.74 -8.97 -15.02
CA ILE A 452 20.41 -8.39 -14.83
C ILE A 452 20.22 -7.23 -15.80
N ARG A 453 21.21 -6.33 -15.90
CA ARG A 453 21.18 -5.20 -16.83
C ARG A 453 20.97 -5.64 -18.26
N SER A 454 21.76 -6.63 -18.73
CA SER A 454 21.64 -7.13 -20.10
C SER A 454 20.29 -7.80 -20.38
N ALA A 455 19.69 -8.45 -19.38
CA ALA A 455 18.35 -9.04 -19.50
C ALA A 455 17.27 -7.94 -19.51
N THR A 456 17.34 -6.98 -18.61
CA THR A 456 16.42 -5.82 -18.55
C THR A 456 16.41 -5.03 -19.85
N GLN A 457 17.59 -4.80 -20.45
CA GLN A 457 17.73 -4.15 -21.77
C GLN A 457 17.05 -4.91 -22.92
N LYS A 458 16.75 -6.19 -22.73
CA LYS A 458 16.00 -7.04 -23.68
C LYS A 458 14.56 -7.28 -23.25
N ALA A 459 14.11 -6.55 -22.22
CA ALA A 459 12.83 -6.74 -21.57
C ALA A 459 12.59 -8.21 -21.12
N ASP A 460 13.66 -8.89 -20.65
CA ASP A 460 13.58 -10.11 -19.86
C ASP A 460 13.77 -9.75 -18.39
N TYR A 461 12.68 -9.79 -17.64
CA TYR A 461 12.65 -9.39 -16.24
C TYR A 461 12.80 -10.55 -15.25
N SER A 462 12.97 -11.79 -15.75
CA SER A 462 13.11 -12.98 -14.89
C SER A 462 14.31 -12.88 -13.93
N PRO A 463 15.52 -12.38 -14.35
CA PRO A 463 16.62 -12.21 -13.43
C PRO A 463 16.39 -11.11 -12.39
N LEU A 464 15.70 -10.02 -12.77
CA LEU A 464 15.31 -8.94 -11.83
C LEU A 464 14.34 -9.48 -10.77
N LEU A 465 13.29 -10.18 -11.18
CA LEU A 465 12.33 -10.80 -10.24
C LEU A 465 13.02 -11.79 -9.30
N LYS A 466 13.93 -12.61 -9.83
CA LYS A 466 14.71 -13.53 -9.02
C LYS A 466 15.56 -12.81 -7.98
N TRP A 467 16.18 -11.70 -8.35
CA TRP A 467 16.98 -10.88 -7.44
C TRP A 467 16.09 -10.26 -6.33
N LEU A 468 14.92 -9.72 -6.69
CA LEU A 468 13.96 -9.19 -5.73
C LEU A 468 13.47 -10.27 -4.75
N ARG A 469 13.14 -11.46 -5.24
CA ARG A 469 12.76 -12.60 -4.40
C ARG A 469 13.85 -12.97 -3.40
N GLN A 470 15.11 -12.98 -3.82
CA GLN A 470 16.23 -13.37 -2.97
C GLN A 470 16.62 -12.30 -1.94
N ASN A 471 16.54 -11.01 -2.31
CA ASN A 471 17.06 -9.93 -1.48
C ASN A 471 15.99 -9.16 -0.70
N ILE A 472 14.71 -9.29 -1.08
CA ILE A 472 13.58 -8.61 -0.44
C ILE A 472 12.52 -9.63 0.01
N HIS A 473 11.90 -10.36 -0.95
CA HIS A 473 10.68 -11.11 -0.67
C HIS A 473 10.92 -12.25 0.35
N ALA A 474 12.00 -13.02 0.19
CA ALA A 474 12.33 -14.17 1.04
C ALA A 474 12.61 -13.79 2.51
N HIS A 475 12.76 -12.51 2.81
CA HIS A 475 13.04 -12.06 4.17
C HIS A 475 11.76 -11.75 4.98
N GLY A 476 10.60 -11.61 4.34
CA GLY A 476 9.37 -11.25 5.05
C GLY A 476 9.60 -10.10 6.04
N ALA A 477 8.98 -10.15 7.22
CA ALA A 477 9.17 -9.15 8.26
C ALA A 477 10.28 -9.50 9.29
N ILE A 478 11.31 -10.27 8.88
CA ILE A 478 12.43 -10.65 9.77
C ILE A 478 13.27 -9.44 10.15
N HIS A 479 13.52 -8.52 9.21
CA HIS A 479 14.32 -7.32 9.42
C HIS A 479 13.44 -6.07 9.49
N ASP A 480 13.99 -4.98 10.03
CA ASP A 480 13.35 -3.68 9.89
C ASP A 480 13.50 -3.16 8.46
N PRO A 481 12.57 -2.30 7.97
CA PRO A 481 12.58 -1.84 6.57
C PRO A 481 13.91 -1.23 6.13
N ASN A 482 14.48 -0.36 6.98
CA ASN A 482 15.76 0.30 6.69
C ASN A 482 16.94 -0.69 6.67
N ASP A 483 16.93 -1.69 7.56
CA ASP A 483 17.98 -2.72 7.59
C ASP A 483 17.86 -3.65 6.39
N LEU A 484 16.65 -4.04 5.98
CA LEU A 484 16.41 -4.80 4.76
C LEU A 484 16.94 -4.06 3.53
N MET A 485 16.62 -2.77 3.39
CA MET A 485 17.14 -1.95 2.30
C MET A 485 18.67 -1.87 2.32
N LYS A 486 19.27 -1.69 3.50
CA LYS A 486 20.72 -1.66 3.66
C LYS A 486 21.38 -3.00 3.32
N MET A 487 20.77 -4.11 3.70
CA MET A 487 21.25 -5.45 3.32
C MET A 487 21.18 -5.67 1.80
N ALA A 488 20.05 -5.30 1.18
CA ALA A 488 19.84 -5.50 -0.25
C ALA A 488 20.70 -4.58 -1.14
N THR A 489 20.96 -3.35 -0.68
CA THR A 489 21.54 -2.28 -1.53
C THR A 489 22.89 -1.74 -1.03
N GLY A 490 23.34 -2.17 0.15
CA GLY A 490 24.59 -1.69 0.79
C GLY A 490 24.46 -0.35 1.50
N ARG A 491 23.31 0.33 1.44
CA ARG A 491 23.08 1.65 2.08
C ARG A 491 21.61 1.84 2.50
N SER A 492 21.40 2.76 3.43
CA SER A 492 20.06 3.20 3.80
C SER A 492 19.36 3.91 2.64
N PRO A 493 18.02 3.96 2.63
CA PRO A 493 17.27 4.72 1.63
C PRO A 493 17.70 6.18 1.55
N ASP A 494 17.94 6.66 0.35
CA ASP A 494 18.21 8.07 0.04
C ASP A 494 17.62 8.48 -1.31
N THR A 495 17.55 9.77 -1.56
CA THR A 495 16.85 10.32 -2.74
C THR A 495 17.66 10.28 -4.04
N SER A 496 18.93 9.88 -4.02
CA SER A 496 19.86 10.09 -5.13
C SER A 496 19.50 9.29 -6.39
N ASP A 497 19.18 7.99 -6.22
CA ASP A 497 18.80 7.13 -7.35
C ASP A 497 17.46 7.56 -7.94
N TYR A 498 16.50 7.92 -7.08
CA TYR A 498 15.20 8.38 -7.52
C TYR A 498 15.29 9.69 -8.32
N LEU A 499 16.03 10.68 -7.82
CA LEU A 499 16.27 11.95 -8.53
C LEU A 499 17.04 11.74 -9.84
N THR A 500 17.98 10.80 -9.87
CA THR A 500 18.72 10.43 -11.09
C THR A 500 17.78 9.78 -12.12
N HIS A 501 16.93 8.87 -11.67
CA HIS A 501 15.91 8.24 -12.49
C HIS A 501 14.97 9.26 -13.12
N LEU A 502 14.41 10.18 -12.33
CA LEU A 502 13.52 11.23 -12.84
C LEU A 502 14.22 12.15 -13.87
N LYS A 503 15.46 12.55 -13.59
CA LYS A 503 16.25 13.36 -14.56
C LYS A 503 16.43 12.62 -15.89
N ASN A 504 16.81 11.36 -15.83
CA ASN A 504 17.06 10.55 -17.04
C ASN A 504 15.78 10.35 -17.84
N ARG A 505 14.65 10.13 -17.19
CA ARG A 505 13.35 9.88 -17.88
C ARG A 505 12.74 11.15 -18.46
N TYR A 506 12.74 12.22 -17.71
CA TYR A 506 11.95 13.40 -18.06
C TYR A 506 12.76 14.54 -18.70
N LEU A 507 14.07 14.60 -18.50
CA LEU A 507 14.89 15.73 -18.96
C LEU A 507 15.84 15.38 -20.09
N THR A 508 16.14 14.11 -20.31
CA THR A 508 16.89 13.63 -21.48
C THR A 508 15.94 13.16 -22.57
#